data_a46db8670a56380346f2387c52729e0e
#
_entry.id   a46db8670a56380346f2387c52729e0e
#
_cell.length_a   1.000
_cell.length_b   1.000
_cell.length_c   1.000
_cell.angle_alpha   90.00
_cell.angle_beta   90.00
_cell.angle_gamma   90.00
#
_symmetry.space_group_name_H-M   'P 1'
#
loop_
_entity.id
_entity.type
_entity.pdbx_description
1 polymer ?
#
loop_
_entity_poly.entity_id
_entity_poly.type
_entity_poly.pdbx_seq_one_letter_code
_entity_poly.pdbx_strand_id
1 'polypeptide(L)'
;MKRLYPYLFFLFLCLSAQAQEFKVYQFPADKVPAIDGNTHDWDCVPADYKITEAALKEDEGKHAQPDTTTLKVSVKVGWCAETQKLYFLYEAYDNYWRFSENSLNTDIFEVVVDGDCSGGPFIDRFHPTAPKDVWQAWFKFHGCHAQNYHIFTPAHGNDWCMLWGPQVWLKQKPYADYAYQYSFKEGEAGKLVLEFYITDRKSTRLNSSHSV
;
A
#
# COMPACT_ATOMS: atom_id res chain seq x y z
N MET A 1 26.84 45.21 -42.90
CA MET A 1 25.91 45.01 -41.74
C MET A 1 25.83 43.51 -41.44
N LYS A 2 26.55 43.07 -40.37
CA LYS A 2 26.55 41.66 -39.94
C LYS A 2 25.41 41.49 -38.93
N ARG A 3 24.44 40.63 -39.26
CA ARG A 3 23.34 40.26 -38.33
C ARG A 3 23.87 39.29 -37.29
N LEU A 4 23.88 39.71 -36.02
CA LEU A 4 24.12 38.86 -34.86
C LEU A 4 22.83 38.14 -34.55
N TYR A 5 22.83 36.80 -34.63
CA TYR A 5 21.75 35.94 -34.11
C TYR A 5 22.03 35.67 -32.63
N PRO A 6 21.10 35.96 -31.71
CA PRO A 6 21.25 35.53 -30.33
C PRO A 6 20.91 34.05 -30.24
N TYR A 7 21.90 33.24 -29.85
CA TYR A 7 21.66 31.86 -29.48
C TYR A 7 20.91 31.84 -28.15
N LEU A 8 19.63 31.53 -28.17
CA LEU A 8 18.81 31.28 -26.99
C LEU A 8 19.21 29.92 -26.42
N PHE A 9 20.00 29.93 -25.36
CA PHE A 9 20.38 28.73 -24.63
C PHE A 9 19.17 28.32 -23.77
N PHE A 10 18.38 27.36 -24.25
CA PHE A 10 17.32 26.74 -23.44
C PHE A 10 17.97 25.83 -22.41
N LEU A 11 18.07 26.32 -21.18
CA LEU A 11 18.44 25.52 -20.04
C LEU A 11 17.25 24.61 -19.70
N PHE A 12 17.27 23.35 -20.15
CA PHE A 12 16.34 22.32 -19.70
C PHE A 12 16.66 22.05 -18.23
N LEU A 13 15.90 22.64 -17.33
CA LEU A 13 15.81 22.20 -15.96
C LEU A 13 15.08 20.85 -15.98
N CYS A 14 15.84 19.75 -16.01
CA CYS A 14 15.30 18.44 -15.65
C CYS A 14 14.89 18.49 -14.19
N LEU A 15 13.64 18.77 -13.91
CA LEU A 15 13.02 18.46 -12.63
C LEU A 15 13.03 16.93 -12.52
N SER A 16 14.06 16.38 -11.89
CA SER A 16 14.06 14.98 -11.48
C SER A 16 12.97 14.85 -10.42
N ALA A 17 11.82 14.30 -10.80
CA ALA A 17 10.87 13.77 -9.84
C ALA A 17 11.63 12.65 -9.08
N GLN A 18 12.03 12.91 -7.85
CA GLN A 18 12.58 11.86 -7.00
C GLN A 18 11.41 11.00 -6.57
N ALA A 19 11.27 9.84 -7.20
CA ALA A 19 10.43 8.79 -6.69
C ALA A 19 10.99 8.36 -5.31
N GLN A 20 10.13 8.25 -4.32
CA GLN A 20 10.53 7.72 -3.03
C GLN A 20 10.71 6.21 -3.17
N GLU A 21 11.92 5.72 -2.93
CA GLU A 21 12.22 4.30 -2.98
C GLU A 21 12.12 3.71 -1.57
N PHE A 22 11.46 2.55 -1.48
CA PHE A 22 11.40 1.75 -0.26
C PHE A 22 12.07 0.41 -0.48
N LYS A 23 12.74 -0.09 0.55
CA LYS A 23 13.36 -1.41 0.52
C LYS A 23 12.31 -2.47 0.85
N VAL A 24 12.29 -3.55 0.05
CA VAL A 24 11.44 -4.71 0.25
C VAL A 24 12.35 -5.92 0.51
N TYR A 25 12.11 -6.64 1.61
CA TYR A 25 12.95 -7.77 2.01
C TYR A 25 12.54 -9.05 1.27
N GLN A 26 13.51 -9.79 0.73
CA GLN A 26 13.23 -11.09 0.12
C GLN A 26 13.37 -12.19 1.17
N PHE A 27 12.24 -12.80 1.53
CA PHE A 27 12.25 -13.96 2.43
C PHE A 27 12.63 -15.24 1.69
N PRO A 28 13.52 -16.07 2.24
CA PRO A 28 13.62 -17.47 1.84
C PRO A 28 12.31 -18.21 2.13
N ALA A 29 11.97 -19.22 1.32
CA ALA A 29 10.69 -19.93 1.44
C ALA A 29 10.48 -20.60 2.81
N ASP A 30 11.54 -21.00 3.47
CA ASP A 30 11.56 -21.63 4.79
C ASP A 30 11.56 -20.62 5.96
N LYS A 31 11.54 -19.31 5.66
CA LYS A 31 11.58 -18.21 6.64
C LYS A 31 10.56 -17.13 6.37
N VAL A 32 9.50 -17.46 5.65
CA VAL A 32 8.36 -16.54 5.52
C VAL A 32 7.66 -16.36 6.87
N PRO A 33 7.20 -15.15 7.20
CA PRO A 33 6.49 -14.90 8.46
C PRO A 33 5.23 -15.77 8.59
N ALA A 34 5.00 -16.31 9.78
CA ALA A 34 3.71 -16.85 10.17
C ALA A 34 2.77 -15.66 10.43
N ILE A 35 1.52 -15.76 9.97
CA ILE A 35 0.55 -14.68 10.17
C ILE A 35 -0.20 -14.98 11.46
N ASP A 36 0.40 -14.61 12.59
CA ASP A 36 -0.13 -14.88 13.94
C ASP A 36 -0.14 -13.64 14.84
N GLY A 37 0.36 -12.50 14.32
CA GLY A 37 0.50 -11.24 15.06
C GLY A 37 1.77 -11.17 15.91
N ASN A 38 2.66 -12.17 15.84
CA ASN A 38 3.94 -12.17 16.52
C ASN A 38 5.02 -11.59 15.59
N THR A 39 5.65 -10.52 16.04
CA THR A 39 6.62 -9.77 15.22
C THR A 39 8.01 -10.40 15.14
N HIS A 40 8.30 -11.48 15.87
CA HIS A 40 9.63 -12.09 15.94
C HIS A 40 10.13 -12.63 14.60
N ASP A 41 9.24 -13.10 13.75
CA ASP A 41 9.61 -13.58 12.41
C ASP A 41 10.21 -12.48 11.53
N TRP A 42 9.98 -11.23 11.91
CA TRP A 42 10.48 -10.03 11.22
C TRP A 42 11.81 -9.51 11.76
N ASP A 43 12.39 -10.15 12.79
CA ASP A 43 13.69 -9.74 13.36
C ASP A 43 14.83 -9.93 12.37
N CYS A 44 14.68 -10.81 11.38
CA CYS A 44 15.63 -10.99 10.30
C CYS A 44 15.64 -9.83 9.29
N VAL A 45 14.60 -8.98 9.26
CA VAL A 45 14.51 -7.84 8.36
C VAL A 45 15.32 -6.67 8.90
N PRO A 46 16.35 -6.19 8.17
CA PRO A 46 17.21 -5.11 8.65
C PRO A 46 16.45 -3.82 8.98
N ALA A 47 16.96 -3.07 9.95
CA ALA A 47 16.30 -1.86 10.45
C ALA A 47 16.11 -0.77 9.38
N ASP A 48 16.99 -0.73 8.39
CA ASP A 48 16.95 0.24 7.29
C ASP A 48 15.89 -0.11 6.19
N TYR A 49 15.17 -1.22 6.38
CA TYR A 49 13.98 -1.56 5.58
C TYR A 49 12.68 -1.02 6.19
N LYS A 50 12.78 -0.44 7.39
CA LYS A 50 11.61 0.09 8.08
C LYS A 50 11.17 1.42 7.46
N ILE A 51 9.91 1.47 7.07
CA ILE A 51 9.21 2.70 6.67
C ILE A 51 8.56 3.26 7.93
N THR A 52 8.84 4.52 8.25
CA THR A 52 8.35 5.17 9.48
C THR A 52 7.46 6.36 9.16
N GLU A 53 6.89 6.96 10.20
CA GLU A 53 6.09 8.18 10.10
C GLU A 53 6.82 9.33 9.37
N ALA A 54 8.14 9.32 9.31
CA ALA A 54 8.92 10.30 8.54
C ALA A 54 8.69 10.23 7.03
N ALA A 55 8.17 9.09 6.55
CA ALA A 55 7.82 8.90 5.14
C ALA A 55 6.39 9.33 4.81
N LEU A 56 5.55 9.58 5.83
CA LEU A 56 4.17 10.00 5.64
C LEU A 56 4.12 11.42 5.06
N LYS A 57 3.28 11.60 4.08
CA LYS A 57 2.99 12.89 3.45
C LYS A 57 1.49 13.02 3.26
N GLU A 58 0.99 14.19 3.56
CA GLU A 58 -0.33 14.59 3.10
C GLU A 58 -0.17 15.15 1.68
N ASP A 59 -0.70 14.47 0.69
CA ASP A 59 -0.49 14.77 -0.73
C ASP A 59 -1.72 15.37 -1.43
N GLU A 60 -2.89 15.26 -0.80
CA GLU A 60 -4.12 15.82 -1.36
C GLU A 60 -4.35 17.30 -1.03
N GLY A 61 -3.58 17.87 -0.10
CA GLY A 61 -3.73 19.26 0.36
C GLY A 61 -5.03 19.53 1.14
N LYS A 62 -5.69 18.47 1.61
CA LYS A 62 -6.97 18.56 2.33
C LYS A 62 -6.82 18.63 3.85
N HIS A 63 -5.74 18.10 4.36
CA HIS A 63 -5.48 17.94 5.79
C HIS A 63 -4.13 18.56 6.18
N ALA A 64 -3.93 18.76 7.46
CA ALA A 64 -2.61 19.11 7.99
C ALA A 64 -1.62 17.94 7.79
N GLN A 65 -0.33 18.25 7.75
CA GLN A 65 0.68 17.19 7.77
C GLN A 65 0.52 16.33 9.04
N PRO A 66 0.84 15.02 8.98
CA PRO A 66 0.70 14.14 10.13
C PRO A 66 1.43 14.66 11.36
N ASP A 67 0.76 14.65 12.51
CA ASP A 67 1.38 14.98 13.79
C ASP A 67 2.17 13.79 14.32
N THR A 68 3.46 13.79 14.07
CA THR A 68 4.34 12.70 14.50
C THR A 68 4.59 12.65 16.00
N THR A 69 4.01 13.56 16.79
CA THR A 69 4.05 13.47 18.26
C THR A 69 2.98 12.53 18.80
N THR A 70 1.85 12.41 18.10
CA THR A 70 0.70 11.58 18.49
C THR A 70 0.62 10.26 17.72
N LEU A 71 1.20 10.23 16.52
CA LEU A 71 1.21 9.06 15.65
C LEU A 71 2.64 8.52 15.49
N LYS A 72 2.82 7.22 15.71
CA LYS A 72 4.06 6.49 15.40
C LYS A 72 3.71 5.31 14.49
N VAL A 73 4.43 5.17 13.40
CA VAL A 73 4.20 4.14 12.39
C VAL A 73 5.49 3.43 12.05
N SER A 74 5.40 2.14 11.87
CA SER A 74 6.48 1.29 11.37
C SER A 74 5.90 0.26 10.43
N VAL A 75 6.33 0.29 9.18
CA VAL A 75 5.97 -0.71 8.18
C VAL A 75 7.21 -1.42 7.70
N LYS A 76 7.18 -2.76 7.70
CA LYS A 76 8.14 -3.59 6.98
C LYS A 76 7.40 -4.31 5.87
N VAL A 77 8.02 -4.39 4.70
CA VAL A 77 7.47 -5.10 3.55
C VAL A 77 8.47 -6.16 3.11
N GLY A 78 7.96 -7.35 2.86
CA GLY A 78 8.75 -8.44 2.32
C GLY A 78 8.03 -9.18 1.21
N TRP A 79 8.75 -10.02 0.49
CA TRP A 79 8.20 -10.87 -0.54
C TRP A 79 8.91 -12.22 -0.57
N CYS A 80 8.25 -13.23 -1.13
CA CYS A 80 8.85 -14.53 -1.34
C CYS A 80 8.51 -15.02 -2.74
N ALA A 81 9.52 -15.34 -3.52
CA ALA A 81 9.38 -15.77 -4.90
C ALA A 81 8.62 -17.12 -5.01
N GLU A 82 8.90 -18.05 -4.10
CA GLU A 82 8.32 -19.39 -4.12
C GLU A 82 6.83 -19.39 -3.75
N THR A 83 6.44 -18.53 -2.81
CA THR A 83 5.03 -18.40 -2.41
C THR A 83 4.26 -17.41 -3.25
N GLN A 84 4.96 -16.54 -4.00
CA GLN A 84 4.39 -15.45 -4.80
C GLN A 84 3.50 -14.53 -3.97
N LYS A 85 3.96 -14.19 -2.76
CA LYS A 85 3.23 -13.36 -1.80
C LYS A 85 4.04 -12.15 -1.39
N LEU A 86 3.33 -11.06 -1.12
CA LEU A 86 3.84 -9.89 -0.43
C LEU A 86 3.39 -9.98 1.04
N TYR A 87 4.33 -9.79 1.94
CA TYR A 87 4.14 -9.84 3.38
C TYR A 87 4.30 -8.44 3.96
N PHE A 88 3.46 -8.10 4.93
CA PHE A 88 3.46 -6.80 5.56
C PHE A 88 3.40 -6.95 7.07
N LEU A 89 4.23 -6.18 7.76
CA LEU A 89 4.12 -5.92 9.18
C LEU A 89 3.87 -4.43 9.37
N TYR A 90 2.72 -4.09 9.92
CA TYR A 90 2.35 -2.74 10.31
C TYR A 90 2.26 -2.66 11.82
N GLU A 91 3.09 -1.84 12.43
CA GLU A 91 3.06 -1.50 13.84
C GLU A 91 2.74 -0.02 13.95
N ALA A 92 1.74 0.34 14.70
CA ALA A 92 1.37 1.73 14.90
C ALA A 92 1.01 2.01 16.35
N TYR A 93 1.30 3.22 16.79
CA TYR A 93 0.74 3.82 17.98
C TYR A 93 -0.01 5.07 17.55
N ASP A 94 -1.24 5.20 17.99
CA ASP A 94 -2.01 6.42 17.86
C ASP A 94 -2.57 6.81 19.24
N ASN A 95 -2.76 8.10 19.45
CA ASN A 95 -3.40 8.61 20.65
C ASN A 95 -4.93 8.56 20.59
N TYR A 96 -5.51 8.27 19.42
CA TYR A 96 -6.95 8.16 19.21
C TYR A 96 -7.29 7.24 18.05
N TRP A 97 -7.75 6.02 18.35
CA TRP A 97 -8.16 5.04 17.34
C TRP A 97 -9.64 5.16 17.01
N ARG A 98 -9.96 5.23 15.72
CA ARG A 98 -11.34 5.28 15.21
C ARG A 98 -11.64 4.11 14.26
N PHE A 99 -12.39 3.13 14.73
CA PHE A 99 -12.66 1.90 13.98
C PHE A 99 -14.04 1.29 14.22
N SER A 100 -14.93 1.97 14.93
CA SER A 100 -16.27 1.45 15.26
C SER A 100 -17.18 1.33 14.05
N GLU A 101 -16.90 2.06 12.99
CA GLU A 101 -17.66 2.06 11.74
C GLU A 101 -16.85 1.38 10.63
N ASN A 102 -17.50 0.53 9.83
CA ASN A 102 -16.89 -0.03 8.62
C ASN A 102 -16.93 1.00 7.48
N SER A 103 -16.11 2.02 7.58
CA SER A 103 -16.09 3.20 6.72
C SER A 103 -14.68 3.55 6.29
N LEU A 104 -14.52 4.06 5.07
CA LEU A 104 -13.24 4.59 4.58
C LEU A 104 -12.81 5.90 5.27
N ASN A 105 -13.65 6.43 6.17
CA ASN A 105 -13.33 7.62 6.96
C ASN A 105 -12.84 7.27 8.39
N THR A 106 -12.50 6.01 8.63
CA THR A 106 -11.92 5.51 9.88
C THR A 106 -10.45 5.18 9.68
N ASP A 107 -9.79 4.62 10.69
CA ASP A 107 -8.40 4.21 10.57
C ASP A 107 -8.25 3.03 9.62
N ILE A 108 -7.51 3.27 8.55
CA ILE A 108 -7.32 2.34 7.45
C ILE A 108 -5.84 2.30 7.06
N PHE A 109 -5.34 1.09 6.81
CA PHE A 109 -4.08 0.88 6.11
C PHE A 109 -4.37 0.50 4.66
N GLU A 110 -4.02 1.37 3.73
CA GLU A 110 -4.29 1.14 2.32
C GLU A 110 -3.07 0.59 1.59
N VAL A 111 -3.28 -0.47 0.82
CA VAL A 111 -2.25 -1.07 -0.04
C VAL A 111 -2.78 -1.16 -1.46
N VAL A 112 -2.04 -0.55 -2.38
CA VAL A 112 -2.32 -0.64 -3.81
C VAL A 112 -1.21 -1.40 -4.51
N VAL A 113 -1.58 -2.44 -5.24
CA VAL A 113 -0.63 -3.28 -5.96
C VAL A 113 -1.02 -3.35 -7.44
N ASP A 114 -0.12 -2.88 -8.30
CA ASP A 114 -0.16 -3.08 -9.73
C ASP A 114 1.01 -3.99 -10.14
N GLY A 115 0.76 -5.29 -10.15
CA GLY A 115 1.81 -6.32 -10.31
C GLY A 115 2.41 -6.40 -11.71
N ASP A 116 1.79 -5.81 -12.72
CA ASP A 116 2.26 -5.83 -14.10
C ASP A 116 2.56 -4.43 -14.66
N CYS A 117 2.41 -3.40 -13.82
CA CYS A 117 2.59 -1.99 -14.20
C CYS A 117 1.78 -1.59 -15.44
N SER A 118 0.62 -2.21 -15.66
CA SER A 118 -0.18 -2.04 -16.87
C SER A 118 -1.07 -0.80 -16.85
N GLY A 119 -1.35 -0.28 -15.65
CA GLY A 119 -2.27 0.83 -15.44
C GLY A 119 -1.64 2.21 -15.40
N GLY A 120 -0.31 2.31 -15.39
CA GLY A 120 0.38 3.55 -15.06
C GLY A 120 0.13 3.95 -13.61
N PRO A 121 0.38 5.20 -13.22
CA PRO A 121 0.07 5.66 -11.88
C PRO A 121 -1.40 5.39 -11.55
N PHE A 122 -1.63 4.58 -10.56
CA PHE A 122 -2.95 4.08 -10.15
C PHE A 122 -3.98 5.20 -9.91
N ILE A 123 -3.52 6.32 -9.38
CA ILE A 123 -4.36 7.48 -9.07
C ILE A 123 -4.27 8.58 -10.16
N ASP A 124 -3.57 8.31 -11.27
CA ASP A 124 -3.41 9.34 -12.30
C ASP A 124 -4.72 9.54 -13.07
N ARG A 125 -5.43 10.59 -12.69
CA ARG A 125 -6.66 11.04 -13.34
C ARG A 125 -6.43 11.56 -14.75
N PHE A 126 -5.19 11.78 -15.11
CA PHE A 126 -4.77 12.37 -16.38
C PHE A 126 -4.18 11.35 -17.34
N HIS A 127 -4.29 10.06 -17.04
CA HIS A 127 -3.81 9.02 -17.96
C HIS A 127 -4.39 9.22 -19.37
N PRO A 128 -3.59 9.09 -20.44
CA PRO A 128 -4.01 9.44 -21.81
C PRO A 128 -5.26 8.69 -22.29
N THR A 129 -5.50 7.50 -21.76
CA THR A 129 -6.68 6.67 -22.06
C THR A 129 -7.80 6.79 -21.03
N ALA A 130 -7.64 7.67 -20.03
CA ALA A 130 -8.64 7.85 -19.01
C ALA A 130 -9.94 8.43 -19.60
N PRO A 131 -11.12 7.97 -19.18
CA PRO A 131 -12.38 8.62 -19.51
C PRO A 131 -12.37 10.07 -19.03
N LYS A 132 -13.08 10.94 -19.75
CA LYS A 132 -13.22 12.36 -19.37
C LYS A 132 -13.96 12.55 -18.05
N ASP A 133 -14.82 11.60 -17.70
CA ASP A 133 -15.50 11.57 -16.41
C ASP A 133 -14.53 11.08 -15.33
N VAL A 134 -14.28 11.93 -14.33
CA VAL A 134 -13.33 11.67 -13.24
C VAL A 134 -13.70 10.41 -12.45
N TRP A 135 -15.00 10.18 -12.22
CA TRP A 135 -15.46 9.00 -11.47
C TRP A 135 -15.30 7.72 -12.27
N GLN A 136 -15.63 7.73 -13.57
CA GLN A 136 -15.43 6.57 -14.43
C GLN A 136 -13.94 6.27 -14.60
N ALA A 137 -13.08 7.29 -14.72
CA ALA A 137 -11.64 7.11 -14.75
C ALA A 137 -11.17 6.44 -13.47
N TRP A 138 -11.58 6.95 -12.32
CA TRP A 138 -11.20 6.42 -11.02
C TRP A 138 -11.64 4.98 -10.85
N PHE A 139 -12.89 4.63 -11.10
CA PHE A 139 -13.38 3.26 -10.98
C PHE A 139 -12.70 2.32 -11.99
N LYS A 140 -12.49 2.75 -13.22
CA LYS A 140 -11.93 1.92 -14.27
C LYS A 140 -10.47 1.56 -13.97
N PHE A 141 -9.65 2.52 -13.53
CA PHE A 141 -8.25 2.27 -13.21
C PHE A 141 -8.07 1.61 -11.84
N HIS A 142 -8.81 2.06 -10.86
CA HIS A 142 -8.77 1.54 -9.51
C HIS A 142 -9.11 0.05 -9.42
N GLY A 143 -10.12 -0.39 -10.17
CA GLY A 143 -10.59 -1.77 -10.13
C GLY A 143 -10.05 -2.70 -11.21
N CYS A 144 -9.50 -2.17 -12.32
CA CYS A 144 -9.11 -2.99 -13.48
C CYS A 144 -7.60 -3.22 -13.59
N HIS A 145 -6.79 -2.25 -13.17
CA HIS A 145 -5.34 -2.27 -13.36
C HIS A 145 -4.56 -2.55 -12.09
N ALA A 146 -5.15 -2.32 -10.93
CA ALA A 146 -4.52 -2.57 -9.63
C ALA A 146 -5.47 -3.32 -8.69
N GLN A 147 -4.90 -3.93 -7.65
CA GLN A 147 -5.64 -4.41 -6.49
C GLN A 147 -5.49 -3.35 -5.39
N ASN A 148 -6.61 -2.87 -4.87
CA ASN A 148 -6.62 -1.92 -3.78
C ASN A 148 -7.27 -2.54 -2.55
N TYR A 149 -6.46 -2.71 -1.51
CA TYR A 149 -6.85 -3.26 -0.21
C TYR A 149 -7.00 -2.11 0.78
N HIS A 150 -8.23 -1.84 1.21
CA HIS A 150 -8.52 -0.97 2.34
C HIS A 150 -8.65 -1.84 3.59
N ILE A 151 -7.59 -1.92 4.37
CA ILE A 151 -7.48 -2.80 5.53
C ILE A 151 -7.88 -2.00 6.78
N PHE A 152 -8.92 -2.46 7.46
CA PHE A 152 -9.41 -1.81 8.68
C PHE A 152 -8.43 -2.04 9.84
N THR A 153 -8.11 -1.01 10.59
CA THR A 153 -7.06 -1.04 11.63
C THR A 153 -7.58 -0.61 13.00
N PRO A 154 -8.19 -1.55 13.77
CA PRO A 154 -8.40 -2.98 13.49
C PRO A 154 -9.78 -3.28 12.86
N ALA A 155 -9.99 -4.51 12.41
CA ALA A 155 -11.27 -4.95 11.85
C ALA A 155 -12.43 -5.05 12.87
N HIS A 156 -12.13 -5.18 14.16
CA HIS A 156 -13.09 -5.19 15.27
C HIS A 156 -14.34 -6.09 15.04
N GLY A 157 -14.11 -7.32 14.55
CA GLY A 157 -15.19 -8.30 14.31
C GLY A 157 -15.93 -8.14 12.97
N ASN A 158 -15.58 -7.14 12.19
CA ASN A 158 -16.04 -6.96 10.82
C ASN A 158 -15.13 -7.68 9.82
N ASP A 159 -15.43 -7.54 8.54
CA ASP A 159 -14.50 -7.95 7.49
C ASP A 159 -13.19 -7.15 7.63
N TRP A 160 -12.05 -7.81 7.52
CA TRP A 160 -10.75 -7.18 7.74
C TRP A 160 -10.37 -6.19 6.65
N CYS A 161 -10.93 -6.39 5.44
CA CYS A 161 -10.51 -5.63 4.27
C CYS A 161 -11.66 -5.44 3.29
N MET A 162 -11.79 -4.23 2.77
CA MET A 162 -12.54 -3.95 1.55
C MET A 162 -11.58 -3.95 0.36
N LEU A 163 -11.75 -4.91 -0.55
CA LEU A 163 -10.93 -5.05 -1.73
C LEU A 163 -11.65 -4.49 -2.95
N TRP A 164 -11.05 -3.49 -3.58
CA TRP A 164 -11.44 -2.99 -4.88
C TRP A 164 -10.65 -3.72 -5.97
N GLY A 165 -11.39 -4.29 -6.93
CA GLY A 165 -10.79 -5.05 -8.01
C GLY A 165 -11.76 -6.07 -8.57
N PRO A 166 -11.43 -6.69 -9.71
CA PRO A 166 -12.32 -7.67 -10.36
C PRO A 166 -12.43 -8.99 -9.59
N GLN A 167 -11.58 -9.22 -8.59
CA GLN A 167 -11.45 -10.50 -7.89
C GLN A 167 -11.49 -10.29 -6.37
N VAL A 168 -12.62 -9.87 -5.84
CA VAL A 168 -12.80 -9.55 -4.41
C VAL A 168 -12.50 -10.72 -3.45
N TRP A 169 -12.49 -11.95 -3.94
CA TRP A 169 -12.16 -13.15 -3.18
C TRP A 169 -10.66 -13.29 -2.85
N LEU A 170 -9.78 -12.49 -3.50
CA LEU A 170 -8.33 -12.48 -3.22
C LEU A 170 -7.98 -12.02 -1.80
N LYS A 171 -8.92 -11.46 -1.06
CA LYS A 171 -8.76 -11.13 0.36
C LYS A 171 -8.93 -12.33 1.30
N GLN A 172 -9.19 -13.52 0.77
CA GLN A 172 -9.42 -14.74 1.52
C GLN A 172 -8.28 -15.74 1.36
N LYS A 173 -8.14 -16.68 2.31
CA LYS A 173 -7.19 -17.80 2.17
C LYS A 173 -7.50 -18.62 0.91
N PRO A 174 -6.48 -19.09 0.19
CA PRO A 174 -5.05 -19.01 0.48
C PRO A 174 -4.35 -17.76 -0.07
N TYR A 175 -5.09 -16.79 -0.62
CA TYR A 175 -4.55 -15.63 -1.34
C TYR A 175 -4.15 -14.50 -0.42
N ALA A 176 -4.84 -14.34 0.69
CA ALA A 176 -4.51 -13.40 1.75
C ALA A 176 -4.81 -14.02 3.11
N ASP A 177 -4.12 -13.54 4.13
CA ASP A 177 -4.35 -13.86 5.54
C ASP A 177 -3.90 -12.69 6.39
N TYR A 178 -4.44 -12.57 7.60
CA TYR A 178 -4.15 -11.47 8.50
C TYR A 178 -4.24 -11.88 9.95
N ALA A 179 -3.51 -11.15 10.81
CA ALA A 179 -3.60 -11.25 12.27
C ALA A 179 -3.43 -9.87 12.91
N TYR A 180 -4.15 -9.63 14.00
CA TYR A 180 -4.06 -8.41 14.79
C TYR A 180 -3.64 -8.69 16.21
N GLN A 181 -2.87 -7.74 16.79
CA GLN A 181 -2.68 -7.62 18.25
C GLN A 181 -2.97 -6.17 18.67
N TYR A 182 -3.94 -5.97 19.54
CA TYR A 182 -4.27 -4.68 20.13
C TYR A 182 -5.08 -4.88 21.42
N SER A 183 -5.09 -3.86 22.29
CA SER A 183 -5.83 -3.92 23.58
C SER A 183 -6.64 -2.66 23.89
N PHE A 184 -6.59 -1.65 23.01
CA PHE A 184 -7.33 -0.40 23.14
C PHE A 184 -8.79 -0.56 22.65
N LYS A 185 -9.64 0.38 23.06
CA LYS A 185 -11.01 0.53 22.58
C LYS A 185 -11.12 1.73 21.66
N GLU A 186 -12.26 1.83 20.98
CA GLU A 186 -12.63 3.02 20.20
C GLU A 186 -12.40 4.30 21.00
N GLY A 187 -11.69 5.26 20.42
CA GLY A 187 -11.36 6.55 21.03
C GLY A 187 -10.22 6.53 22.03
N GLU A 188 -9.60 5.38 22.30
CA GLU A 188 -8.45 5.27 23.20
C GLU A 188 -7.11 5.31 22.44
N ALA A 189 -6.07 5.68 23.17
CA ALA A 189 -4.71 5.54 22.70
C ALA A 189 -4.24 4.09 22.84
N GLY A 190 -3.37 3.64 21.92
CA GLY A 190 -2.81 2.31 22.03
C GLY A 190 -1.91 1.91 20.88
N LYS A 191 -1.33 0.71 21.02
CA LYS A 191 -0.52 0.10 19.97
C LYS A 191 -1.33 -0.94 19.21
N LEU A 192 -1.23 -0.90 17.88
CA LEU A 192 -1.72 -1.91 16.97
C LEU A 192 -0.54 -2.63 16.32
N VAL A 193 -0.62 -3.95 16.23
CA VAL A 193 0.15 -4.76 15.30
C VAL A 193 -0.81 -5.40 14.33
N LEU A 194 -0.54 -5.23 13.05
CA LEU A 194 -1.23 -5.90 11.96
C LEU A 194 -0.17 -6.61 11.11
N GLU A 195 -0.35 -7.89 10.97
CA GLU A 195 0.45 -8.73 10.11
C GLU A 195 -0.44 -9.35 9.04
N PHE A 196 -0.01 -9.31 7.78
CA PHE A 196 -0.78 -9.90 6.70
C PHE A 196 0.09 -10.24 5.49
N TYR A 197 -0.42 -11.11 4.64
CA TYR A 197 0.09 -11.25 3.28
C TYR A 197 -1.01 -11.10 2.24
N ILE A 198 -0.61 -10.72 1.05
CA ILE A 198 -1.43 -10.72 -0.15
C ILE A 198 -0.69 -11.45 -1.28
N THR A 199 -1.43 -11.98 -2.24
CA THR A 199 -0.84 -12.64 -3.41
C THR A 199 -0.63 -11.64 -4.54
N ASP A 200 0.50 -11.74 -5.23
CA ASP A 200 0.74 -10.96 -6.44
C ASP A 200 -0.26 -11.32 -7.55
N ARG A 201 -0.93 -10.32 -8.08
CA ARG A 201 -1.95 -10.49 -9.14
C ARG A 201 -1.39 -11.11 -10.42
N LYS A 202 -0.13 -10.87 -10.74
CA LYS A 202 0.51 -11.39 -11.95
C LYS A 202 0.53 -12.92 -11.95
N SER A 203 0.82 -13.52 -10.79
CA SER A 203 0.86 -14.97 -10.63
C SER A 203 -0.53 -15.63 -10.77
N THR A 204 -1.60 -14.94 -10.34
CA THR A 204 -2.97 -15.46 -10.47
C THR A 204 -3.48 -15.45 -11.91
N ARG A 205 -3.02 -14.54 -12.77
CA ARG A 205 -3.34 -14.51 -14.20
C ARG A 205 -2.68 -15.66 -14.97
N LEU A 206 -1.43 -15.99 -14.64
CA LEU A 206 -0.70 -17.09 -15.29
C LEU A 206 -1.36 -18.45 -14.99
N ASN A 207 -1.90 -18.63 -13.79
CA ASN A 207 -2.58 -19.86 -13.40
C ASN A 207 -3.98 -20.02 -14.03
N SER A 208 -4.64 -18.93 -14.43
CA SER A 208 -5.94 -18.98 -15.10
C SER A 208 -5.84 -19.24 -16.61
N SER A 209 -4.67 -19.04 -17.24
CA SER A 209 -4.45 -19.27 -18.66
C SER A 209 -3.99 -20.71 -18.98
N HIS A 210 -3.76 -21.56 -17.98
CA HIS A 210 -3.36 -22.96 -18.17
C HIS A 210 -4.48 -23.98 -17.93
N SER A 211 -5.72 -23.53 -17.73
CA SER A 211 -6.90 -24.41 -17.67
C SER A 211 -7.75 -24.26 -18.94
N VAL A 212 -7.21 -24.72 -20.06
CA VAL A 212 -7.98 -25.07 -21.27
C VAL A 212 -7.60 -26.48 -21.68
#